data_aa5d879b473a73871826c0409a20bb0f
#
_entry.id   aa5d879b473a73871826c0409a20bb0f
#
_cell.length_a   1.000
_cell.length_b   1.000
_cell.length_c   1.000
_cell.angle_alpha   90.00
_cell.angle_beta   90.00
_cell.angle_gamma   90.00
#
_symmetry.space_group_name_H-M   'P 1'
#
loop_
_entity.id
_entity.type
_entity.pdbx_description
1 polymer ?
#
loop_
_entity_poly.entity_id
_entity_poly.type
_entity_poly.pdbx_seq_one_letter_code
_entity_poly.pdbx_strand_id
1 'polypeptide(L)'
;MNRFFLLSLVAGSLAATPAHRAVSTAAAAESEKAPMMVSFAELKWRELPERKGTQFAVLSGDPGVGQYTQMRSVPGGTDNPLHAHSSEITNVVISGVLYMGADAPSAKDFGPGSVVMLPANWVHVSGCRAGSDCVFYQEGKGKFDYKPIAARE
;
A
#
# COMPACT_ATOMS: atom_id res chain seq x y z
N MET A 1 -65.47 53.94 -53.41
CA MET A 1 -65.77 52.64 -52.82
C MET A 1 -64.43 51.96 -52.54
N ASN A 2 -63.85 52.19 -51.34
CA ASN A 2 -62.56 51.68 -50.91
C ASN A 2 -62.72 50.55 -49.93
N ARG A 3 -62.30 49.36 -50.24
CA ARG A 3 -62.24 48.20 -49.32
C ARG A 3 -60.83 48.13 -48.78
N PHE A 4 -60.63 48.42 -47.52
CA PHE A 4 -59.41 48.14 -46.80
C PHE A 4 -59.35 46.66 -46.39
N PHE A 5 -58.31 45.98 -46.83
CA PHE A 5 -57.98 44.64 -46.30
C PHE A 5 -57.01 44.82 -45.14
N LEU A 6 -57.44 44.39 -43.94
CA LEU A 6 -56.52 44.25 -42.80
C LEU A 6 -55.80 42.93 -42.90
N LEU A 7 -54.48 43.00 -42.94
CA LEU A 7 -53.60 41.86 -42.84
C LEU A 7 -53.23 41.65 -41.35
N SER A 8 -53.73 40.60 -40.74
CA SER A 8 -53.35 40.21 -39.36
C SER A 8 -52.04 39.42 -39.39
N LEU A 9 -50.97 39.98 -38.79
CA LEU A 9 -49.75 39.26 -38.50
C LEU A 9 -49.94 38.38 -37.23
N VAL A 10 -49.82 37.08 -37.39
CA VAL A 10 -49.72 36.15 -36.26
C VAL A 10 -48.24 35.99 -35.93
N ALA A 11 -47.80 36.50 -34.79
CA ALA A 11 -46.47 36.30 -34.25
C ALA A 11 -46.44 34.97 -33.54
N GLY A 12 -45.78 33.97 -34.13
CA GLY A 12 -45.49 32.69 -33.51
C GLY A 12 -44.29 32.79 -32.54
N SER A 13 -44.55 32.73 -31.25
CA SER A 13 -43.47 32.62 -30.25
C SER A 13 -42.95 31.19 -30.22
N LEU A 14 -41.70 30.98 -30.66
CA LEU A 14 -40.96 29.72 -30.39
C LEU A 14 -40.51 29.73 -28.92
N ALA A 15 -41.12 28.94 -28.11
CA ALA A 15 -40.64 28.64 -26.77
C ALA A 15 -39.50 27.63 -26.88
N ALA A 16 -38.26 28.07 -26.64
CA ALA A 16 -37.12 27.20 -26.52
C ALA A 16 -37.15 26.51 -25.12
N THR A 17 -37.39 25.23 -25.09
CA THR A 17 -37.23 24.38 -23.89
C THR A 17 -35.77 24.14 -23.60
N PRO A 18 -35.26 24.47 -22.38
CA PRO A 18 -33.88 24.11 -22.02
C PRO A 18 -33.78 22.58 -21.85
N ALA A 19 -32.95 21.97 -22.68
CA ALA A 19 -32.58 20.56 -22.51
C ALA A 19 -31.77 20.41 -21.23
N HIS A 20 -32.39 19.92 -20.17
CA HIS A 20 -31.68 19.51 -18.97
C HIS A 20 -30.85 18.28 -19.30
N ARG A 21 -29.56 18.48 -19.47
CA ARG A 21 -28.56 17.41 -19.60
C ARG A 21 -28.46 16.72 -18.23
N ALA A 22 -29.11 15.59 -18.08
CA ALA A 22 -28.96 14.73 -16.91
C ALA A 22 -27.48 14.31 -16.83
N VAL A 23 -26.75 14.87 -15.88
CA VAL A 23 -25.42 14.40 -15.51
C VAL A 23 -25.67 13.08 -14.76
N SER A 24 -25.53 11.97 -15.47
CA SER A 24 -25.49 10.65 -14.86
C SER A 24 -24.19 10.55 -14.06
N THR A 25 -24.28 10.81 -12.76
CA THR A 25 -23.26 10.39 -11.80
C THR A 25 -23.37 8.88 -11.67
N ALA A 26 -22.64 8.16 -12.51
CA ALA A 26 -22.30 6.77 -12.25
C ALA A 26 -21.45 6.78 -10.98
N ALA A 27 -22.06 6.67 -9.82
CA ALA A 27 -21.39 6.30 -8.59
C ALA A 27 -20.80 4.91 -8.88
N ALA A 28 -19.48 4.83 -9.01
CA ALA A 28 -18.78 3.57 -8.98
C ALA A 28 -19.19 2.91 -7.67
N ALA A 29 -19.90 1.78 -7.76
CA ALA A 29 -20.18 0.96 -6.59
C ALA A 29 -18.83 0.53 -6.05
N GLU A 30 -18.35 1.18 -4.99
CA GLU A 30 -17.27 0.67 -4.19
C GLU A 30 -17.72 -0.71 -3.73
N SER A 31 -17.02 -1.75 -4.19
CA SER A 31 -17.21 -3.10 -3.71
C SER A 31 -17.04 -3.03 -2.18
N GLU A 32 -18.14 -3.16 -1.43
CA GLU A 32 -18.08 -3.24 0.03
C GLU A 32 -17.24 -4.47 0.39
N LYS A 33 -15.98 -4.22 0.66
CA LYS A 33 -15.05 -5.27 1.10
C LYS A 33 -15.51 -5.70 2.49
N ALA A 34 -15.85 -6.98 2.64
CA ALA A 34 -16.23 -7.52 3.94
C ALA A 34 -15.12 -7.25 4.97
N PRO A 35 -15.47 -6.94 6.23
CA PRO A 35 -14.48 -6.71 7.27
C PRO A 35 -13.62 -7.97 7.48
N MET A 36 -12.30 -7.78 7.58
CA MET A 36 -11.37 -8.84 7.95
C MET A 36 -11.06 -8.75 9.45
N MET A 37 -11.37 -9.80 10.19
CA MET A 37 -11.05 -9.93 11.59
C MET A 37 -10.32 -11.26 11.78
N VAL A 38 -9.02 -11.19 12.14
CA VAL A 38 -8.17 -12.37 12.34
C VAL A 38 -7.32 -12.14 13.58
N SER A 39 -7.34 -13.07 14.50
CA SER A 39 -6.44 -13.03 15.66
C SER A 39 -5.03 -13.42 15.24
N PHE A 40 -4.03 -13.06 16.06
CA PHE A 40 -2.63 -13.40 15.78
C PHE A 40 -2.42 -14.93 15.64
N ALA A 41 -3.12 -15.71 16.43
CA ALA A 41 -3.04 -17.18 16.42
C ALA A 41 -3.64 -17.81 15.13
N GLU A 42 -4.52 -17.11 14.45
CA GLU A 42 -5.18 -17.57 13.22
C GLU A 42 -4.43 -17.19 11.95
N LEU A 43 -3.39 -16.36 12.07
CA LEU A 43 -2.57 -15.96 10.92
C LEU A 43 -2.00 -17.17 10.19
N LYS A 44 -2.06 -17.14 8.87
CA LYS A 44 -1.56 -18.23 8.02
C LYS A 44 -0.08 -18.01 7.69
N TRP A 45 0.75 -18.32 8.65
CA TRP A 45 2.20 -18.17 8.52
C TRP A 45 2.78 -19.11 7.47
N ARG A 46 3.71 -18.58 6.66
CA ARG A 46 4.51 -19.32 5.68
C ARG A 46 5.97 -18.93 5.88
N GLU A 47 6.86 -19.90 5.81
CA GLU A 47 8.30 -19.67 5.86
C GLU A 47 8.82 -19.16 4.52
N LEU A 48 9.82 -18.28 4.55
CA LEU A 48 10.57 -17.89 3.36
C LEU A 48 11.63 -18.99 3.07
N PRO A 49 11.57 -19.68 1.91
CA PRO A 49 12.46 -20.80 1.61
C PRO A 49 13.95 -20.47 1.73
N GLU A 50 14.32 -19.25 1.32
CA GLU A 50 15.72 -18.76 1.32
C GLU A 50 16.16 -18.16 2.66
N ARG A 51 15.27 -18.11 3.68
CA ARG A 51 15.53 -17.49 4.99
C ARG A 51 14.90 -18.29 6.11
N LYS A 52 15.61 -19.33 6.55
CA LYS A 52 15.16 -20.22 7.61
C LYS A 52 14.67 -19.45 8.84
N GLY A 53 13.47 -19.82 9.32
CA GLY A 53 12.82 -19.23 10.47
C GLY A 53 12.12 -17.88 10.20
N THR A 54 12.42 -17.21 9.09
CA THR A 54 11.69 -16.00 8.70
C THR A 54 10.34 -16.38 8.10
N GLN A 55 9.26 -15.81 8.65
CA GLN A 55 7.90 -16.12 8.24
C GLN A 55 7.13 -14.86 7.83
N PHE A 56 6.09 -15.06 7.05
CA PHE A 56 5.13 -14.03 6.68
C PHE A 56 3.71 -14.60 6.62
N ALA A 57 2.72 -13.75 6.89
CA ALA A 57 1.30 -14.05 6.73
C ALA A 57 0.64 -12.90 5.95
N VAL A 58 0.21 -13.15 4.73
CA VAL A 58 -0.45 -12.15 3.89
C VAL A 58 -1.82 -11.81 4.45
N LEU A 59 -2.10 -10.52 4.62
CA LEU A 59 -3.39 -10.00 5.07
C LEU A 59 -4.22 -9.51 3.89
N SER A 60 -3.61 -8.84 2.92
CA SER A 60 -4.27 -8.43 1.68
C SER A 60 -3.28 -8.29 0.53
N GLY A 61 -3.79 -8.35 -0.70
CA GLY A 61 -2.96 -8.26 -1.91
C GLY A 61 -2.11 -9.51 -2.13
N ASP A 62 -1.08 -9.36 -2.96
CA ASP A 62 -0.12 -10.42 -3.27
C ASP A 62 1.29 -9.82 -3.37
N PRO A 63 2.19 -10.12 -2.41
CA PRO A 63 3.56 -9.62 -2.44
C PRO A 63 4.37 -10.10 -3.66
N GLY A 64 3.97 -11.18 -4.30
CA GLY A 64 4.61 -11.67 -5.53
C GLY A 64 4.25 -10.89 -6.78
N VAL A 65 3.17 -10.10 -6.74
CA VAL A 65 2.60 -9.43 -7.92
C VAL A 65 2.57 -7.91 -7.79
N GLY A 66 2.13 -7.37 -6.63
CA GLY A 66 1.90 -5.93 -6.48
C GLY A 66 1.78 -5.49 -5.04
N GLN A 67 0.93 -4.49 -4.80
CA GLN A 67 0.68 -3.96 -3.46
C GLN A 67 0.14 -5.04 -2.52
N TYR A 68 0.62 -5.02 -1.29
CA TYR A 68 0.25 -6.01 -0.28
C TYR A 68 0.31 -5.42 1.14
N THR A 69 -0.35 -6.12 2.05
CA THR A 69 -0.13 -6.01 3.50
C THR A 69 0.10 -7.39 4.09
N GLN A 70 1.01 -7.51 5.05
CA GLN A 70 1.35 -8.78 5.68
C GLN A 70 1.89 -8.59 7.09
N MET A 71 1.81 -9.64 7.88
CA MET A 71 2.61 -9.78 9.10
C MET A 71 3.93 -10.46 8.76
N ARG A 72 5.01 -10.05 9.41
CA ARG A 72 6.33 -10.67 9.31
C ARG A 72 6.80 -11.12 10.69
N SER A 73 7.50 -12.25 10.72
CA SER A 73 8.25 -12.72 11.88
C SER A 73 9.68 -13.04 11.44
N VAL A 74 10.65 -12.46 12.14
CA VAL A 74 12.08 -12.59 11.85
C VAL A 74 12.79 -13.02 13.12
N PRO A 75 13.54 -14.14 13.11
CA PRO A 75 14.24 -14.62 14.30
C PRO A 75 15.19 -13.58 14.89
N GLY A 76 15.27 -13.54 16.21
CA GLY A 76 16.25 -12.72 16.91
C GLY A 76 17.68 -13.08 16.52
N GLY A 77 18.52 -12.06 16.31
CA GLY A 77 19.89 -12.21 15.81
C GLY A 77 20.00 -12.33 14.29
N THR A 78 18.91 -12.13 13.54
CA THR A 78 18.97 -12.12 12.06
C THR A 78 19.51 -10.80 11.56
N ASP A 79 20.51 -10.89 10.68
CA ASP A 79 21.09 -9.76 9.95
C ASP A 79 20.72 -9.83 8.47
N ASN A 80 20.32 -8.71 7.92
CA ASN A 80 20.14 -8.49 6.50
C ASN A 80 21.25 -7.56 6.00
N PRO A 81 22.21 -8.09 5.21
CA PRO A 81 23.26 -7.28 4.61
C PRO A 81 22.71 -6.16 3.74
N LEU A 82 23.58 -5.33 3.22
CA LEU A 82 23.23 -4.19 2.39
C LEU A 82 22.34 -4.63 1.21
N HIS A 83 21.16 -4.04 1.13
CA HIS A 83 20.15 -4.36 0.13
C HIS A 83 19.22 -3.19 -0.15
N ALA A 84 18.36 -3.36 -1.14
CA ALA A 84 17.28 -2.43 -1.47
C ALA A 84 16.00 -3.18 -1.87
N HIS A 85 14.89 -2.47 -1.90
CA HIS A 85 13.59 -2.93 -2.42
C HIS A 85 13.14 -2.03 -3.56
N SER A 86 12.53 -2.59 -4.60
CA SER A 86 12.03 -1.80 -5.75
C SER A 86 10.87 -0.89 -5.41
N SER A 87 10.12 -1.19 -4.36
CA SER A 87 8.93 -0.46 -3.95
C SER A 87 9.10 0.10 -2.55
N GLU A 88 8.36 1.16 -2.25
CA GLU A 88 8.24 1.70 -0.90
C GLU A 88 7.65 0.64 0.04
N ILE A 89 8.24 0.54 1.24
CA ILE A 89 7.80 -0.38 2.29
C ILE A 89 7.64 0.42 3.59
N THR A 90 6.52 0.20 4.26
CA THR A 90 6.27 0.68 5.62
C THR A 90 6.23 -0.50 6.57
N ASN A 91 6.97 -0.42 7.69
CA ASN A 91 6.94 -1.40 8.75
C ASN A 91 6.44 -0.77 10.06
N VAL A 92 5.59 -1.48 10.80
CA VAL A 92 5.17 -1.11 12.17
C VAL A 92 5.57 -2.24 13.10
N VAL A 93 6.48 -1.95 14.03
CA VAL A 93 7.03 -2.96 14.95
C VAL A 93 6.00 -3.30 16.03
N ILE A 94 5.75 -4.59 16.23
CA ILE A 94 4.80 -5.12 17.23
C ILE A 94 5.57 -5.72 18.40
N SER A 95 6.62 -6.50 18.13
CA SER A 95 7.49 -7.07 19.18
C SER A 95 8.92 -7.21 18.67
N GLY A 96 9.85 -7.42 19.61
CA GLY A 96 11.28 -7.45 19.32
C GLY A 96 11.86 -6.06 19.07
N VAL A 97 13.11 -6.01 18.61
CA VAL A 97 13.81 -4.77 18.25
C VAL A 97 14.37 -4.91 16.85
N LEU A 98 13.70 -4.30 15.87
CA LEU A 98 14.26 -4.15 14.52
C LEU A 98 15.40 -3.12 14.59
N TYR A 99 16.47 -3.36 13.82
CA TYR A 99 17.43 -2.30 13.54
C TYR A 99 17.49 -2.02 12.04
N MET A 100 17.83 -0.79 11.66
CA MET A 100 17.89 -0.35 10.28
C MET A 100 18.72 0.93 10.12
N GLY A 101 19.46 1.03 9.02
CA GLY A 101 20.26 2.21 8.69
C GLY A 101 20.83 2.13 7.28
N ALA A 102 21.41 3.25 6.80
CA ALA A 102 22.10 3.27 5.51
C ALA A 102 23.33 2.34 5.49
N ASP A 103 23.91 2.12 6.66
CA ASP A 103 25.02 1.21 6.91
C ASP A 103 24.97 0.71 8.36
N ALA A 104 25.81 -0.24 8.73
CA ALA A 104 25.84 -0.79 10.09
C ALA A 104 26.16 0.26 11.18
N PRO A 105 27.12 1.20 11.00
CA PRO A 105 27.41 2.24 11.98
C PRO A 105 26.26 3.23 12.21
N SER A 106 25.45 3.53 11.19
CA SER A 106 24.32 4.47 11.27
C SER A 106 22.99 3.80 11.64
N ALA A 107 22.98 2.46 11.77
CA ALA A 107 21.76 1.72 12.08
C ALA A 107 21.22 2.08 13.46
N LYS A 108 19.91 2.32 13.53
CA LYS A 108 19.18 2.64 14.75
C LYS A 108 18.24 1.49 15.10
N ASP A 109 17.91 1.39 16.37
CA ASP A 109 17.01 0.40 16.92
C ASP A 109 15.57 0.93 16.98
N PHE A 110 14.61 0.07 16.62
CA PHE A 110 13.19 0.35 16.55
C PHE A 110 12.43 -0.71 17.35
N GLY A 111 12.01 -0.35 18.56
CA GLY A 111 11.20 -1.21 19.42
C GLY A 111 9.71 -1.16 19.09
N PRO A 112 8.86 -1.88 19.86
CA PRO A 112 7.42 -1.93 19.64
C PRO A 112 6.76 -0.56 19.56
N GLY A 113 5.84 -0.38 18.59
CA GLY A 113 5.18 0.89 18.28
C GLY A 113 5.96 1.79 17.31
N SER A 114 7.21 1.46 16.99
CA SER A 114 7.98 2.24 16.00
C SER A 114 7.46 2.03 14.59
N VAL A 115 7.52 3.09 13.78
CA VAL A 115 7.21 3.08 12.35
C VAL A 115 8.46 3.38 11.55
N VAL A 116 8.74 2.55 10.54
CA VAL A 116 9.87 2.73 9.62
C VAL A 116 9.35 2.71 8.20
N MET A 117 9.55 3.80 7.47
CA MET A 117 9.20 3.91 6.06
C MET A 117 10.49 3.91 5.22
N LEU A 118 10.56 3.02 4.25
CA LEU A 118 11.68 2.84 3.34
C LEU A 118 11.26 3.28 1.94
N PRO A 119 11.81 4.38 1.40
CA PRO A 119 11.56 4.73 0.02
C PRO A 119 12.03 3.64 -0.94
N ALA A 120 11.41 3.58 -2.11
CA ALA A 120 11.85 2.69 -3.18
C ALA A 120 13.35 2.89 -3.49
N ASN A 121 14.06 1.79 -3.67
CA ASN A 121 15.50 1.74 -3.99
C ASN A 121 16.44 2.37 -2.94
N TRP A 122 15.96 2.68 -1.75
CA TRP A 122 16.86 3.10 -0.68
C TRP A 122 17.71 1.91 -0.21
N VAL A 123 19.04 2.09 -0.31
CA VAL A 123 20.02 1.07 0.08
C VAL A 123 20.22 1.11 1.59
N HIS A 124 20.07 -0.06 2.25
CA HIS A 124 20.12 -0.12 3.71
C HIS A 124 20.57 -1.50 4.21
N VAL A 125 20.97 -1.54 5.46
CA VAL A 125 21.08 -2.74 6.29
C VAL A 125 19.89 -2.81 7.23
N SER A 126 19.49 -4.02 7.61
CA SER A 126 18.42 -4.22 8.61
C SER A 126 18.60 -5.53 9.33
N GLY A 127 17.82 -5.74 10.38
CA GLY A 127 17.78 -7.03 11.07
C GLY A 127 16.94 -6.99 12.33
N CYS A 128 17.00 -8.08 13.08
CA CYS A 128 16.37 -8.21 14.38
C CYS A 128 17.45 -8.42 15.45
N ARG A 129 17.46 -7.59 16.50
CA ARG A 129 18.40 -7.75 17.60
C ARG A 129 18.20 -9.10 18.31
N ALA A 130 19.29 -9.68 18.78
CA ALA A 130 19.22 -10.91 19.56
C ALA A 130 18.38 -10.73 20.84
N GLY A 131 17.78 -11.82 21.33
CA GLY A 131 17.00 -11.86 22.58
C GLY A 131 15.53 -12.17 22.38
N SER A 132 14.90 -11.72 21.29
CA SER A 132 13.52 -12.08 20.93
C SER A 132 13.30 -11.93 19.45
N ASP A 133 12.34 -12.67 18.90
CA ASP A 133 11.93 -12.52 17.51
C ASP A 133 11.25 -11.16 17.28
N CYS A 134 11.49 -10.58 16.12
CA CYS A 134 10.81 -9.38 15.68
C CYS A 134 9.54 -9.73 14.93
N VAL A 135 8.41 -9.23 15.42
CA VAL A 135 7.14 -9.29 14.72
C VAL A 135 6.76 -7.88 14.30
N PHE A 136 6.38 -7.69 13.05
CA PHE A 136 5.97 -6.40 12.52
C PHE A 136 4.92 -6.54 11.42
N TYR A 137 4.04 -5.55 11.34
CA TYR A 137 3.18 -5.33 10.19
C TYR A 137 4.01 -4.70 9.08
N GLN A 138 3.80 -5.14 7.85
CA GLN A 138 4.46 -4.60 6.67
C GLN A 138 3.46 -4.29 5.57
N GLU A 139 3.56 -3.10 5.01
CA GLU A 139 2.85 -2.68 3.80
C GLU A 139 3.86 -2.40 2.70
N GLY A 140 3.63 -2.97 1.52
CA GLY A 140 4.39 -2.67 0.31
C GLY A 140 3.52 -2.02 -0.75
N LYS A 141 3.99 -0.93 -1.35
CA LYS A 141 3.27 -0.22 -2.43
C LYS A 141 3.37 -0.90 -3.80
N GLY A 142 4.16 -1.96 -3.89
CA GLY A 142 4.33 -2.78 -5.09
C GLY A 142 4.82 -4.17 -4.73
N LYS A 143 5.26 -4.93 -5.73
CA LYS A 143 5.81 -6.25 -5.53
C LYS A 143 6.95 -6.24 -4.51
N PHE A 144 6.96 -7.21 -3.59
CA PHE A 144 8.09 -7.44 -2.69
C PHE A 144 9.27 -8.05 -3.46
N ASP A 145 10.44 -7.46 -3.31
CA ASP A 145 11.70 -8.04 -3.73
C ASP A 145 12.79 -7.74 -2.70
N TYR A 146 13.90 -8.45 -2.81
CA TYR A 146 15.10 -8.23 -2.03
C TYR A 146 16.29 -8.20 -3.00
N LYS A 147 16.94 -7.05 -3.11
CA LYS A 147 18.05 -6.81 -4.03
C LYS A 147 19.34 -6.65 -3.23
N PRO A 148 20.14 -7.71 -3.09
CA PRO A 148 21.45 -7.59 -2.45
C PRO A 148 22.32 -6.57 -3.17
N ILE A 149 23.04 -5.77 -2.40
CA ILE A 149 24.02 -4.80 -2.92
C ILE A 149 25.41 -5.29 -2.49
N ALA A 150 26.32 -5.45 -3.45
CA ALA A 150 27.70 -5.78 -3.14
C ALA A 150 28.34 -4.65 -2.31
N ALA A 151 29.07 -5.00 -1.26
CA ALA A 151 29.91 -4.03 -0.56
C ALA A 151 30.88 -3.39 -1.56
N ARG A 152 31.00 -2.08 -1.54
CA ARG A 152 32.06 -1.41 -2.30
C ARG A 152 33.39 -1.69 -1.60
N GLU A 153 34.31 -2.31 -2.33
CA GLU A 153 35.71 -2.45 -1.91
C GLU A 153 36.38 -1.09 -1.71
#